data_801ee39d11f733ea46b4d25ffc9c35ca
#
_entry.id   801ee39d11f733ea46b4d25ffc9c35ca
#
_cell.length_a   1.000
_cell.length_b   1.000
_cell.length_c   1.000
_cell.angle_alpha   90.00
_cell.angle_beta   90.00
_cell.angle_gamma   90.00
#
_symmetry.space_group_name_H-M   'P 1'
#
loop_
_entity.id
_entity.type
_entity.pdbx_description
1 polymer ?
#
loop_
_entity_poly.entity_id
_entity_poly.type
_entity_poly.pdbx_seq_one_letter_code
_entity_poly.pdbx_strand_id
1 'polypeptide(L)'
;MAQLIKLQDYVSRYQQDVYRYPSQFIRLKKQQWDKFVNWSEMQKQEHEGWAQEESLFYEDENKEKTNMFHKLKNMFRKRNFSMDEGENEKKESPFFQMDLSNMNELELKQFFLDQLFEFQIKWASSTLTETSYIDYKYFYDERLKYFLQRFPDTFLVMYKPILALKKAPVELDVLLLTPTELWCLTFLEEENRAVYFGSSDRFWIKKIGKKEKKVLSPVLSLQRMGVIVSKLFRTYNVDFPVKKAVISRNGYIDYPSPPFDLHIFDKKSYPKWFESMREFRSPLKMTQLKAAKTVLEFAETNSIN
;
A
#
# COMPACT_ATOMS: atom_id res chain seq x y z
N MET A 1 -4.04 -5.95 -3.40
CA MET A 1 -3.18 -4.94 -2.78
C MET A 1 -3.62 -3.57 -3.26
N ALA A 2 -4.04 -2.68 -2.36
CA ALA A 2 -4.45 -1.32 -2.70
C ALA A 2 -3.28 -0.52 -3.29
N GLN A 3 -3.58 0.60 -3.95
CA GLN A 3 -2.58 1.42 -4.65
C GLN A 3 -2.24 2.68 -3.86
N LEU A 4 -0.97 2.90 -3.58
CA LEU A 4 -0.48 4.14 -2.99
C LEU A 4 -0.34 5.20 -4.10
N ILE A 5 -1.27 6.16 -4.14
CA ILE A 5 -1.29 7.17 -5.19
C ILE A 5 -0.65 8.50 -4.76
N LYS A 6 -0.48 8.72 -3.46
CA LYS A 6 0.23 9.87 -2.90
C LYS A 6 0.82 9.53 -1.54
N LEU A 7 2.07 9.92 -1.31
CA LEU A 7 2.78 9.81 -0.05
C LEU A 7 3.31 11.20 0.31
N GLN A 8 2.85 11.79 1.39
CA GLN A 8 3.19 13.15 1.82
C GLN A 8 3.21 14.18 0.67
N ASP A 9 4.28 14.94 0.57
CA ASP A 9 4.58 15.92 -0.49
C ASP A 9 5.49 15.34 -1.59
N TYR A 10 5.70 14.01 -1.61
CA TYR A 10 6.54 13.41 -2.64
C TYR A 10 5.89 13.46 -4.02
N VAL A 11 6.69 13.56 -5.07
CA VAL A 11 6.20 13.43 -6.45
C VAL A 11 5.52 12.07 -6.63
N SER A 12 4.52 12.01 -7.50
CA SER A 12 3.83 10.76 -7.77
C SER A 12 3.49 10.62 -9.24
N ARG A 13 3.70 9.43 -9.80
CA ARG A 13 3.26 9.11 -11.17
C ARG A 13 1.76 9.33 -11.36
N TYR A 14 0.98 9.07 -10.32
CA TYR A 14 -0.48 9.24 -10.37
C TYR A 14 -0.91 10.70 -10.48
N GLN A 15 -0.08 11.66 -10.06
CA GLN A 15 -0.33 13.08 -10.28
C GLN A 15 -0.20 13.46 -11.76
N GLN A 16 0.66 12.77 -12.51
CA GLN A 16 0.79 12.99 -13.96
C GLN A 16 -0.43 12.46 -14.70
N ASP A 17 -0.88 11.23 -14.41
CA ASP A 17 -2.05 10.64 -15.07
C ASP A 17 -2.73 9.58 -14.19
N VAL A 18 -3.67 10.03 -13.37
CA VAL A 18 -4.46 9.15 -12.51
C VAL A 18 -5.45 8.27 -13.28
N TYR A 19 -5.74 8.58 -14.54
CA TYR A 19 -6.63 7.74 -15.35
C TYR A 19 -5.91 6.54 -15.95
N ARG A 20 -4.62 6.66 -16.18
CA ARG A 20 -3.79 5.62 -16.80
C ARG A 20 -3.13 4.70 -15.75
N TYR A 21 -2.44 5.27 -14.76
CA TYR A 21 -1.55 4.50 -13.87
C TYR A 21 -2.28 3.48 -12.98
N PRO A 22 -3.49 3.70 -12.44
CA PRO A 22 -4.16 2.68 -11.65
C PRO A 22 -4.45 1.40 -12.43
N SER A 23 -4.89 1.52 -13.68
CA SER A 23 -5.13 0.36 -14.54
C SER A 23 -3.84 -0.34 -14.96
N GLN A 24 -2.78 0.44 -15.20
CA GLN A 24 -1.45 -0.11 -15.50
C GLN A 24 -0.90 -0.89 -14.30
N PHE A 25 -1.04 -0.36 -13.09
CA PHE A 25 -0.60 -1.06 -11.88
C PHE A 25 -1.28 -2.41 -11.70
N ILE A 26 -2.61 -2.49 -11.87
CA ILE A 26 -3.36 -3.74 -11.76
C ILE A 26 -2.85 -4.78 -12.77
N ARG A 27 -2.65 -4.37 -14.04
CA ARG A 27 -2.13 -5.23 -15.10
C ARG A 27 -0.71 -5.69 -14.80
N LEU A 28 0.16 -4.77 -14.42
CA LEU A 28 1.55 -5.03 -14.09
C LEU A 28 1.66 -5.99 -12.90
N LYS A 29 0.89 -5.76 -11.82
CA LYS A 29 0.84 -6.66 -10.68
C LYS A 29 0.47 -8.10 -11.09
N LYS A 30 -0.55 -8.26 -11.94
CA LYS A 30 -0.96 -9.58 -12.44
C LYS A 30 0.16 -10.24 -13.25
N GLN A 31 0.73 -9.53 -14.21
CA GLN A 31 1.82 -10.05 -15.03
C GLN A 31 3.06 -10.44 -14.21
N GLN A 32 3.37 -9.65 -13.19
CA GLN A 32 4.49 -9.93 -12.28
C GLN A 32 4.21 -11.16 -11.41
N TRP A 33 2.99 -11.30 -10.93
CA TRP A 33 2.59 -12.48 -10.18
C TRP A 33 2.67 -13.76 -11.00
N ASP A 34 2.15 -13.74 -12.24
CA ASP A 34 2.20 -14.90 -13.14
C ASP A 34 3.66 -15.32 -13.43
N LYS A 35 4.55 -14.33 -13.68
CA LYS A 35 5.98 -14.60 -13.89
C LYS A 35 6.66 -15.15 -12.63
N PHE A 36 6.31 -14.61 -11.47
CA PHE A 36 6.88 -15.01 -10.18
C PHE A 36 6.49 -16.45 -9.80
N VAL A 37 5.21 -16.82 -10.01
CA VAL A 37 4.73 -18.20 -9.80
C VAL A 37 5.46 -19.17 -10.72
N ASN A 38 5.48 -18.88 -12.04
CA ASN A 38 6.17 -19.73 -13.02
C ASN A 38 7.65 -19.94 -12.64
N TRP A 39 8.33 -18.88 -12.19
CA TRP A 39 9.72 -18.98 -11.76
C TRP A 39 9.90 -19.83 -10.49
N SER A 40 9.00 -19.68 -9.51
CA SER A 40 9.04 -20.50 -8.28
C SER A 40 8.78 -21.99 -8.57
N GLU A 41 7.88 -22.29 -9.52
CA GLU A 41 7.61 -23.66 -9.97
C GLU A 41 8.83 -24.28 -10.69
N MET A 42 9.50 -23.52 -11.55
CA MET A 42 10.73 -23.96 -12.19
C MET A 42 11.83 -24.29 -11.18
N GLN A 43 12.02 -23.44 -10.15
CA GLN A 43 13.01 -23.73 -9.08
C GLN A 43 12.66 -25.01 -8.29
N LYS A 44 11.38 -25.24 -8.00
CA LYS A 44 10.94 -26.47 -7.31
C LYS A 44 11.24 -27.71 -8.14
N GLN A 45 10.94 -27.68 -9.43
CA GLN A 45 11.20 -28.81 -10.35
C GLN A 45 12.72 -29.07 -10.48
N GLU A 46 13.54 -28.04 -10.58
CA GLU A 46 14.98 -28.16 -10.55
C GLU A 46 15.47 -28.81 -9.25
N HIS A 47 14.94 -28.38 -8.11
CA HIS A 47 15.33 -28.93 -6.79
C HIS A 47 14.88 -30.39 -6.61
N GLU A 48 13.66 -30.74 -7.06
CA GLU A 48 13.16 -32.13 -7.05
C GLU A 48 13.97 -33.02 -8.02
N GLY A 49 14.34 -32.51 -9.18
CA GLY A 49 15.22 -33.21 -10.12
C GLY A 49 16.59 -33.51 -9.54
N TRP A 50 17.19 -32.56 -8.83
CA TRP A 50 18.47 -32.75 -8.13
C TRP A 50 18.37 -33.75 -6.96
N ALA A 51 17.31 -33.69 -6.18
CA ALA A 51 17.06 -34.64 -5.09
C ALA A 51 16.86 -36.09 -5.60
N GLN A 52 16.25 -36.26 -6.77
CA GLN A 52 16.14 -37.56 -7.43
C GLN A 52 17.48 -38.01 -8.05
N GLU A 53 18.26 -37.10 -8.65
CA GLU A 53 19.60 -37.43 -9.15
C GLU A 53 20.56 -37.75 -7.99
N GLU A 54 20.59 -37.00 -6.89
CA GLU A 54 21.40 -37.35 -5.71
C GLU A 54 21.05 -38.73 -5.14
N SER A 55 19.78 -39.13 -5.16
CA SER A 55 19.36 -40.46 -4.72
C SER A 55 19.80 -41.59 -5.68
N LEU A 56 20.07 -41.26 -6.94
CA LEU A 56 20.58 -42.21 -7.98
C LEU A 56 22.11 -42.20 -8.05
N PHE A 57 22.79 -41.19 -7.53
CA PHE A 57 24.26 -41.00 -7.65
C PHE A 57 25.08 -41.49 -6.47
N TYR A 58 24.54 -42.38 -5.62
CA TYR A 58 25.41 -43.11 -4.70
C TYR A 58 26.26 -44.19 -5.41
N GLU A 59 26.21 -44.28 -6.76
CA GLU A 59 27.12 -45.07 -7.58
C GLU A 59 27.41 -44.32 -8.89
N ASP A 60 28.49 -43.66 -9.00
CA ASP A 60 29.50 -43.55 -10.06
C ASP A 60 30.11 -42.14 -10.29
N GLU A 61 31.43 -42.09 -10.24
CA GLU A 61 32.25 -40.92 -10.56
C GLU A 61 32.18 -40.55 -12.02
N ASN A 62 31.76 -39.34 -12.42
CA ASN A 62 32.26 -38.67 -13.61
C ASN A 62 32.10 -37.15 -13.63
N LYS A 63 33.24 -36.44 -13.63
CA LYS A 63 33.41 -34.98 -13.45
C LYS A 63 33.07 -34.09 -14.67
N GLU A 64 32.47 -34.57 -15.74
CA GLU A 64 32.34 -33.76 -16.98
C GLU A 64 30.96 -33.12 -17.22
N LYS A 65 29.92 -33.47 -16.48
CA LYS A 65 28.55 -32.91 -16.70
C LYS A 65 28.27 -31.60 -15.98
N THR A 66 29.07 -31.22 -15.01
CA THR A 66 28.88 -30.00 -14.20
C THR A 66 29.06 -28.70 -14.99
N ASN A 67 29.82 -28.72 -16.10
CA ASN A 67 30.08 -27.52 -16.90
C ASN A 67 28.93 -27.13 -17.86
N MET A 68 28.04 -28.06 -18.19
CA MET A 68 26.92 -27.79 -19.10
C MET A 68 25.74 -27.09 -18.37
N PHE A 69 25.49 -27.46 -17.14
CA PHE A 69 24.48 -26.85 -16.32
C PHE A 69 24.83 -25.42 -15.84
N HIS A 70 26.10 -25.16 -15.56
CA HIS A 70 26.57 -23.80 -15.31
C HIS A 70 26.42 -22.87 -16.54
N LYS A 71 26.54 -23.40 -17.75
CA LYS A 71 26.30 -22.65 -19.00
C LYS A 71 24.81 -22.38 -19.21
N LEU A 72 23.93 -23.34 -18.93
CA LEU A 72 22.46 -23.15 -18.96
C LEU A 72 21.99 -22.16 -17.92
N LYS A 73 22.47 -22.27 -16.69
CA LYS A 73 22.15 -21.31 -15.59
C LYS A 73 22.57 -19.88 -15.97
N ASN A 74 23.70 -19.70 -16.59
CA ASN A 74 24.18 -18.41 -17.11
C ASN A 74 23.42 -17.90 -18.33
N MET A 75 22.82 -18.79 -19.14
CA MET A 75 22.05 -18.44 -20.34
C MET A 75 20.62 -18.00 -19.95
N PHE A 76 20.01 -18.63 -18.91
CA PHE A 76 18.74 -18.19 -18.33
C PHE A 76 18.89 -16.93 -17.48
N ARG A 77 20.04 -16.74 -16.83
CA ARG A 77 20.41 -15.53 -16.08
C ARG A 77 20.52 -14.29 -16.98
N LYS A 78 20.71 -14.45 -18.29
CA LYS A 78 20.80 -13.36 -19.28
C LYS A 78 19.48 -13.00 -19.96
N ARG A 79 18.37 -13.72 -19.72
CA ARG A 79 17.05 -13.31 -20.20
C ARG A 79 16.41 -12.36 -19.19
N ASN A 80 16.83 -11.13 -19.31
CA ASN A 80 16.45 -9.96 -18.54
C ASN A 80 14.95 -9.79 -18.39
N PHE A 81 14.55 -9.62 -17.15
CA PHE A 81 13.33 -8.95 -16.77
C PHE A 81 13.53 -7.43 -16.94
N SER A 82 13.30 -6.94 -18.14
CA SER A 82 13.16 -5.52 -18.39
C SER A 82 11.71 -5.12 -18.13
N MET A 83 11.48 -4.35 -17.07
CA MET A 83 10.34 -3.44 -17.05
C MET A 83 10.65 -2.40 -18.12
N ASP A 84 10.21 -2.67 -19.36
CA ASP A 84 10.45 -1.76 -20.45
C ASP A 84 9.52 -0.55 -20.36
N GLU A 85 10.12 0.58 -20.06
CA GLU A 85 9.92 1.87 -20.70
C GLU A 85 11.16 2.73 -20.34
N GLY A 86 12.16 2.73 -21.22
CA GLY A 86 13.32 3.65 -21.15
C GLY A 86 14.64 2.97 -20.85
N GLU A 87 15.49 2.97 -21.86
CA GLU A 87 16.87 2.53 -21.83
C GLU A 87 17.68 3.16 -20.68
N ASN A 88 18.45 2.33 -20.03
CA ASN A 88 19.59 2.52 -19.14
C ASN A 88 19.32 2.24 -17.65
N GLU A 89 19.61 1.05 -17.30
CA GLU A 89 20.38 0.48 -16.19
C GLU A 89 19.96 -0.96 -15.93
N LYS A 90 20.85 -1.89 -16.29
CA LYS A 90 20.77 -3.32 -15.95
C LYS A 90 20.94 -3.48 -14.42
N LYS A 91 19.92 -3.17 -13.64
CA LYS A 91 19.81 -3.65 -12.26
C LYS A 91 18.91 -4.88 -12.30
N GLU A 92 19.51 -6.06 -12.16
CA GLU A 92 18.79 -7.31 -11.92
C GLU A 92 17.79 -7.07 -10.80
N SER A 93 16.50 -7.34 -11.02
CA SER A 93 15.52 -7.17 -9.97
C SER A 93 15.85 -8.12 -8.83
N PRO A 94 15.71 -7.68 -7.55
CA PRO A 94 16.04 -8.50 -6.38
C PRO A 94 15.32 -9.86 -6.34
N PHE A 95 14.24 -10.01 -7.09
CA PHE A 95 13.44 -11.22 -7.17
C PHE A 95 14.23 -12.47 -7.61
N PHE A 96 15.30 -12.32 -8.42
CA PHE A 96 15.99 -13.47 -9.04
C PHE A 96 17.22 -13.96 -8.26
N GLN A 97 17.49 -13.42 -7.07
CA GLN A 97 18.64 -13.82 -6.26
C GLN A 97 18.27 -14.74 -5.09
N MET A 98 16.97 -15.00 -4.86
CA MET A 98 16.50 -15.73 -3.70
C MET A 98 16.06 -17.14 -4.08
N ASP A 99 16.43 -18.13 -3.27
CA ASP A 99 15.93 -19.50 -3.39
C ASP A 99 14.50 -19.56 -2.84
N LEU A 100 13.53 -19.81 -3.71
CA LEU A 100 12.11 -19.91 -3.38
C LEU A 100 11.63 -21.37 -3.32
N SER A 101 12.50 -22.34 -3.58
CA SER A 101 12.13 -23.76 -3.71
C SER A 101 11.43 -24.30 -2.46
N ASN A 102 11.83 -23.82 -1.29
CA ASN A 102 11.32 -24.25 0.02
C ASN A 102 10.11 -23.44 0.53
N MET A 103 9.67 -22.41 -0.19
CA MET A 103 8.56 -21.58 0.25
C MET A 103 7.20 -22.21 -0.06
N ASN A 104 6.29 -22.19 0.92
CA ASN A 104 4.90 -22.54 0.67
C ASN A 104 4.15 -21.40 -0.06
N GLU A 105 2.93 -21.66 -0.53
CA GLU A 105 2.16 -20.68 -1.31
C GLU A 105 1.85 -19.37 -0.54
N LEU A 106 1.64 -19.47 0.77
CA LEU A 106 1.36 -18.28 1.61
C LEU A 106 2.61 -17.42 1.78
N GLU A 107 3.76 -18.04 1.96
CA GLU A 107 5.07 -17.37 2.04
C GLU A 107 5.42 -16.70 0.73
N LEU A 108 5.21 -17.38 -0.40
CA LEU A 108 5.39 -16.82 -1.74
C LEU A 108 4.50 -15.59 -1.96
N LYS A 109 3.22 -15.67 -1.59
CA LYS A 109 2.29 -14.54 -1.67
C LYS A 109 2.75 -13.37 -0.79
N GLN A 110 3.17 -13.66 0.43
CA GLN A 110 3.62 -12.60 1.34
C GLN A 110 4.91 -11.94 0.83
N PHE A 111 5.87 -12.73 0.37
CA PHE A 111 7.10 -12.21 -0.22
C PHE A 111 6.82 -11.32 -1.43
N PHE A 112 5.97 -11.77 -2.36
CA PHE A 112 5.56 -10.96 -3.50
C PHE A 112 4.89 -9.64 -3.08
N LEU A 113 4.02 -9.66 -2.07
CA LEU A 113 3.39 -8.45 -1.56
C LEU A 113 4.38 -7.49 -0.91
N ASP A 114 5.43 -8.00 -0.27
CA ASP A 114 6.48 -7.19 0.33
C ASP A 114 7.32 -6.47 -0.74
N GLN A 115 7.70 -7.17 -1.80
CA GLN A 115 8.38 -6.56 -2.94
C GLN A 115 7.50 -5.52 -3.65
N LEU A 116 6.22 -5.83 -3.81
CA LEU A 116 5.26 -4.93 -4.43
C LEU A 116 5.01 -3.67 -3.57
N PHE A 117 5.14 -3.77 -2.25
CA PHE A 117 5.05 -2.64 -1.33
C PHE A 117 6.20 -1.64 -1.57
N GLU A 118 7.43 -2.12 -1.64
CA GLU A 118 8.59 -1.27 -1.94
C GLU A 118 8.45 -0.60 -3.32
N PHE A 119 7.98 -1.35 -4.30
CA PHE A 119 7.71 -0.83 -5.62
C PHE A 119 6.66 0.30 -5.61
N GLN A 120 5.58 0.16 -4.83
CA GLN A 120 4.57 1.20 -4.70
C GLN A 120 5.10 2.47 -4.06
N ILE A 121 5.94 2.35 -3.02
CA ILE A 121 6.60 3.51 -2.42
C ILE A 121 7.40 4.25 -3.48
N LYS A 122 8.18 3.54 -4.32
CA LYS A 122 8.93 4.14 -5.43
C LYS A 122 8.02 4.84 -6.44
N TRP A 123 6.88 4.25 -6.79
CA TRP A 123 5.91 4.88 -7.71
C TRP A 123 5.23 6.12 -7.11
N ALA A 124 5.00 6.14 -5.80
CA ALA A 124 4.43 7.26 -5.08
C ALA A 124 5.47 8.32 -4.66
N SER A 125 6.71 8.20 -5.13
CA SER A 125 7.82 9.12 -4.84
C SER A 125 8.69 9.43 -6.06
N SER A 126 8.30 8.96 -7.26
CA SER A 126 9.03 9.23 -8.50
C SER A 126 8.10 9.35 -9.70
N THR A 127 8.52 10.14 -10.67
CA THR A 127 7.95 10.20 -12.02
C THR A 127 8.99 9.68 -13.02
N LEU A 128 8.82 9.93 -14.31
CA LEU A 128 9.83 9.60 -15.32
C LEU A 128 11.05 10.52 -15.26
N THR A 129 10.85 11.77 -14.80
CA THR A 129 11.86 12.83 -14.82
C THR A 129 12.28 13.32 -13.45
N GLU A 130 11.49 13.05 -12.42
CA GLU A 130 11.67 13.60 -11.08
C GLU A 130 11.61 12.51 -10.02
N THR A 131 12.36 12.67 -8.95
CA THR A 131 12.36 11.77 -7.79
C THR A 131 12.36 12.59 -6.50
N SER A 132 11.63 12.14 -5.49
CA SER A 132 11.69 12.69 -4.14
C SER A 132 12.61 11.85 -3.26
N TYR A 133 13.28 12.48 -2.30
CA TYR A 133 13.99 11.74 -1.25
C TYR A 133 12.97 11.12 -0.28
N ILE A 134 12.95 9.80 -0.22
CA ILE A 134 12.01 9.05 0.62
C ILE A 134 12.58 8.93 2.03
N ASP A 135 11.84 9.39 3.04
CA ASP A 135 12.16 9.08 4.43
C ASP A 135 12.04 7.56 4.67
N TYR A 136 13.14 6.97 5.11
CA TYR A 136 13.28 5.53 5.30
C TYR A 136 12.22 4.90 6.22
N LYS A 137 11.63 5.69 7.12
CA LYS A 137 10.53 5.25 8.01
C LYS A 137 9.33 4.66 7.25
N TYR A 138 9.06 5.10 6.02
CA TYR A 138 7.91 4.61 5.26
C TYR A 138 8.06 3.18 4.76
N PHE A 139 9.28 2.69 4.58
CA PHE A 139 9.53 1.29 4.26
C PHE A 139 9.20 0.34 5.44
N TYR A 140 9.20 0.87 6.66
CA TYR A 140 8.90 0.15 7.90
C TYR A 140 7.57 0.55 8.53
N ASP A 141 6.80 1.41 7.88
CA ASP A 141 5.47 1.81 8.40
C ASP A 141 4.49 0.64 8.27
N GLU A 142 4.34 -0.12 9.35
CA GLU A 142 3.47 -1.30 9.42
C GLU A 142 2.00 -0.97 9.09
N ARG A 143 1.53 0.24 9.42
CA ARG A 143 0.18 0.69 9.11
C ARG A 143 0.01 0.87 7.61
N LEU A 144 0.93 1.59 6.97
CA LEU A 144 0.93 1.78 5.52
C LEU A 144 1.02 0.43 4.80
N LYS A 145 1.97 -0.42 5.21
CA LYS A 145 2.16 -1.78 4.66
C LYS A 145 0.88 -2.60 4.79
N TYR A 146 0.27 -2.63 5.98
CA TYR A 146 -0.97 -3.36 6.24
C TYR A 146 -2.11 -2.91 5.32
N PHE A 147 -2.36 -1.59 5.22
CA PHE A 147 -3.42 -1.06 4.38
C PHE A 147 -3.22 -1.41 2.90
N LEU A 148 -2.02 -1.21 2.38
CA LEU A 148 -1.73 -1.52 0.99
C LEU A 148 -1.89 -3.00 0.71
N GLN A 149 -1.31 -3.88 1.52
CA GLN A 149 -1.31 -5.32 1.26
C GLN A 149 -2.66 -5.98 1.44
N ARG A 150 -3.56 -5.45 2.29
CA ARG A 150 -4.79 -6.13 2.69
C ARG A 150 -6.04 -5.66 1.97
N PHE A 151 -6.05 -4.47 1.40
CA PHE A 151 -7.20 -3.96 0.63
C PHE A 151 -7.13 -4.30 -0.86
N PRO A 152 -8.29 -4.30 -1.57
CA PRO A 152 -8.36 -4.54 -3.02
C PRO A 152 -7.51 -3.56 -3.83
N ASP A 153 -7.05 -3.98 -5.01
CA ASP A 153 -6.23 -3.16 -5.92
C ASP A 153 -7.01 -2.05 -6.65
N THR A 154 -8.32 -2.06 -6.53
CA THR A 154 -9.18 -0.97 -6.98
C THR A 154 -9.30 0.17 -5.97
N PHE A 155 -8.73 0.01 -4.76
CA PHE A 155 -8.69 1.06 -3.75
C PHE A 155 -7.44 1.91 -3.92
N LEU A 156 -7.61 3.24 -3.82
CA LEU A 156 -6.53 4.22 -3.95
C LEU A 156 -6.27 4.88 -2.61
N VAL A 157 -5.01 4.91 -2.19
CA VAL A 157 -4.59 5.40 -0.87
C VAL A 157 -3.72 6.64 -1.05
N MET A 158 -4.05 7.71 -0.33
CA MET A 158 -3.17 8.84 -0.09
C MET A 158 -2.78 8.82 1.38
N TYR A 159 -1.48 8.66 1.65
CA TYR A 159 -0.96 8.52 3.00
C TYR A 159 -0.24 9.78 3.44
N LYS A 160 -0.79 10.45 4.44
CA LYS A 160 -0.33 11.74 4.97
C LYS A 160 -0.11 12.81 3.88
N PRO A 161 -1.03 12.96 2.91
CA PRO A 161 -0.84 13.94 1.84
C PRO A 161 -0.82 15.36 2.41
N ILE A 162 0.07 16.20 1.88
CA ILE A 162 0.10 17.62 2.18
C ILE A 162 -0.60 18.35 1.04
N LEU A 163 -1.62 19.13 1.36
CA LEU A 163 -2.35 19.92 0.38
C LEU A 163 -1.96 21.39 0.42
N ALA A 164 -1.58 21.93 -0.73
CA ALA A 164 -1.31 23.36 -0.93
C ALA A 164 -2.62 24.17 -0.96
N LEU A 165 -3.05 24.67 0.19
CA LEU A 165 -4.22 25.52 0.27
C LEU A 165 -3.82 27.00 0.30
N LYS A 166 -4.73 27.91 -0.14
CA LYS A 166 -4.45 29.34 -0.28
C LYS A 166 -3.80 30.03 0.93
N LYS A 167 -4.02 29.53 2.15
CA LYS A 167 -3.52 30.15 3.38
C LYS A 167 -2.24 29.50 3.92
N ALA A 168 -2.14 28.18 3.85
CA ALA A 168 -1.00 27.38 4.30
C ALA A 168 -1.14 25.94 3.82
N PRO A 169 -0.02 25.21 3.68
CA PRO A 169 -0.08 23.76 3.49
C PRO A 169 -0.74 23.07 4.67
N VAL A 170 -1.51 22.03 4.38
CA VAL A 170 -2.21 21.24 5.40
C VAL A 170 -1.94 19.75 5.18
N GLU A 171 -1.30 19.14 6.17
CA GLU A 171 -1.15 17.68 6.22
C GLU A 171 -2.49 17.05 6.64
N LEU A 172 -2.92 16.04 5.89
CA LEU A 172 -4.04 15.18 6.21
C LEU A 172 -3.54 13.83 6.71
N ASP A 173 -4.36 13.05 7.42
CA ASP A 173 -3.94 11.73 7.87
C ASP A 173 -3.95 10.71 6.72
N VAL A 174 -5.03 9.98 6.51
CA VAL A 174 -5.16 9.00 5.44
C VAL A 174 -6.45 9.22 4.68
N LEU A 175 -6.36 9.26 3.36
CA LEU A 175 -7.52 9.24 2.48
C LEU A 175 -7.55 7.91 1.74
N LEU A 176 -8.65 7.17 1.90
CA LEU A 176 -8.88 5.90 1.22
C LEU A 176 -10.06 6.06 0.25
N LEU A 177 -9.77 6.01 -1.04
CA LEU A 177 -10.78 6.08 -2.09
C LEU A 177 -11.16 4.67 -2.53
N THR A 178 -12.36 4.25 -2.18
CA THR A 178 -13.00 3.05 -2.74
C THR A 178 -13.64 3.41 -4.08
N PRO A 179 -14.13 2.46 -4.87
CA PRO A 179 -14.85 2.78 -6.10
C PRO A 179 -16.12 3.63 -5.93
N THR A 180 -16.65 3.78 -4.71
CA THR A 180 -17.95 4.45 -4.46
C THR A 180 -17.87 5.65 -3.50
N GLU A 181 -16.82 5.76 -2.70
CA GLU A 181 -16.73 6.76 -1.64
C GLU A 181 -15.30 7.02 -1.21
N LEU A 182 -15.05 8.20 -0.66
CA LEU A 182 -13.78 8.56 -0.02
C LEU A 182 -13.94 8.51 1.49
N TRP A 183 -13.01 7.82 2.16
CA TRP A 183 -12.89 7.78 3.59
C TRP A 183 -11.74 8.66 4.07
N CYS A 184 -12.04 9.61 4.95
CA CYS A 184 -11.05 10.30 5.77
C CYS A 184 -10.81 9.43 7.01
N LEU A 185 -9.59 8.96 7.21
CA LEU A 185 -9.25 8.03 8.29
C LEU A 185 -8.23 8.64 9.24
N THR A 186 -8.46 8.52 10.55
CA THR A 186 -7.50 8.84 11.61
C THR A 186 -7.36 7.65 12.55
N PHE A 187 -6.15 7.40 13.06
CA PHE A 187 -5.82 6.21 13.82
C PHE A 187 -5.45 6.54 15.27
N LEU A 188 -5.97 5.73 16.19
CA LEU A 188 -5.63 5.74 17.62
C LEU A 188 -5.02 4.37 17.99
N GLU A 189 -3.74 4.17 17.64
CA GLU A 189 -3.06 2.86 17.73
C GLU A 189 -1.71 2.95 18.43
N GLU A 190 -1.50 3.94 19.30
CA GLU A 190 -0.20 4.13 19.95
C GLU A 190 0.14 2.99 20.92
N GLU A 191 -0.86 2.45 21.63
CA GLU A 191 -0.64 1.44 22.66
C GLU A 191 -1.72 0.34 22.64
N ASN A 192 -1.29 -0.91 22.84
CA ASN A 192 -2.19 -2.06 22.89
C ASN A 192 -3.14 -1.99 24.10
N ARG A 193 -4.42 -2.32 23.87
CA ARG A 193 -5.49 -2.36 24.88
C ARG A 193 -5.80 -1.01 25.51
N ALA A 194 -5.42 0.09 24.90
CA ALA A 194 -5.87 1.41 25.34
C ALA A 194 -7.39 1.53 25.18
N VAL A 195 -8.02 2.24 26.13
CA VAL A 195 -9.43 2.65 26.04
C VAL A 195 -9.46 4.16 25.88
N TYR A 196 -10.10 4.63 24.83
CA TYR A 196 -10.26 6.05 24.53
C TYR A 196 -11.69 6.46 24.88
N PHE A 197 -11.84 7.36 25.86
CA PHE A 197 -13.13 7.96 26.20
C PHE A 197 -13.32 9.21 25.36
N GLY A 198 -14.21 9.09 24.37
CA GLY A 198 -14.55 10.14 23.42
C GLY A 198 -15.62 11.09 23.99
N SER A 199 -15.46 12.36 23.67
CA SER A 199 -16.44 13.41 23.95
C SER A 199 -16.44 14.46 22.84
N SER A 200 -17.34 15.42 22.90
CA SER A 200 -17.35 16.60 22.03
C SER A 200 -16.21 17.58 22.34
N ASP A 201 -15.49 17.37 23.43
CA ASP A 201 -14.38 18.23 23.84
C ASP A 201 -13.17 18.12 22.94
N ARG A 202 -12.31 19.12 23.04
CA ARG A 202 -11.04 19.18 22.32
C ARG A 202 -10.10 18.03 22.68
N PHE A 203 -10.19 17.47 23.88
CA PHE A 203 -9.33 16.39 24.37
C PHE A 203 -10.16 15.20 24.80
N TRP A 204 -9.72 14.03 24.38
CA TRP A 204 -10.20 12.74 24.84
C TRP A 204 -9.32 12.21 25.98
N ILE A 205 -9.82 11.27 26.76
CA ILE A 205 -9.05 10.60 27.80
C ILE A 205 -8.64 9.23 27.28
N LYS A 206 -7.33 8.98 27.21
CA LYS A 206 -6.74 7.66 26.93
C LYS A 206 -6.42 7.00 28.27
N LYS A 207 -6.93 5.79 28.48
CA LYS A 207 -6.71 4.99 29.69
C LYS A 207 -6.02 3.68 29.36
N ILE A 208 -4.94 3.35 30.11
CA ILE A 208 -4.20 2.11 30.03
C ILE A 208 -3.96 1.60 31.43
N GLY A 209 -4.68 0.53 31.81
CA GLY A 209 -4.70 0.06 33.21
C GLY A 209 -5.18 1.17 34.15
N LYS A 210 -4.30 1.61 35.06
CA LYS A 210 -4.58 2.68 36.03
C LYS A 210 -4.12 4.08 35.55
N LYS A 211 -3.42 4.16 34.41
CA LYS A 211 -2.88 5.44 33.91
C LYS A 211 -3.87 6.10 32.96
N GLU A 212 -4.08 7.39 33.16
CA GLU A 212 -4.90 8.23 32.28
C GLU A 212 -4.07 9.36 31.70
N LYS A 213 -4.30 9.65 30.41
CA LYS A 213 -3.63 10.73 29.68
C LYS A 213 -4.64 11.45 28.77
N LYS A 214 -4.58 12.76 28.72
CA LYS A 214 -5.33 13.55 27.73
C LYS A 214 -4.65 13.43 26.38
N VAL A 215 -5.43 13.14 25.34
CA VAL A 215 -5.01 13.11 23.94
C VAL A 215 -5.89 14.04 23.13
N LEU A 216 -5.35 14.62 22.07
CA LEU A 216 -6.16 15.49 21.21
C LEU A 216 -7.26 14.66 20.54
N SER A 217 -8.46 15.21 20.48
CA SER A 217 -9.59 14.54 19.84
C SER A 217 -9.31 14.29 18.35
N PRO A 218 -9.36 13.03 17.85
CA PRO A 218 -9.17 12.71 16.44
C PRO A 218 -10.29 13.29 15.56
N VAL A 219 -11.43 13.60 16.15
CA VAL A 219 -12.57 14.20 15.45
C VAL A 219 -12.20 15.56 14.86
N LEU A 220 -11.32 16.31 15.49
CA LEU A 220 -10.86 17.61 14.98
C LEU A 220 -10.10 17.48 13.66
N SER A 221 -9.21 16.49 13.57
CA SER A 221 -8.49 16.18 12.32
C SER A 221 -9.47 15.71 11.24
N LEU A 222 -10.37 14.79 11.58
CA LEU A 222 -11.37 14.26 10.65
C LEU A 222 -12.33 15.33 10.14
N GLN A 223 -12.80 16.23 10.99
CA GLN A 223 -13.65 17.34 10.57
C GLN A 223 -12.91 18.26 9.59
N ARG A 224 -11.66 18.60 9.90
CA ARG A 224 -10.82 19.41 9.00
C ARG A 224 -10.63 18.73 7.65
N MET A 225 -10.27 17.43 7.64
CA MET A 225 -10.12 16.65 6.40
C MET A 225 -11.42 16.62 5.60
N GLY A 226 -12.53 16.28 6.25
CA GLY A 226 -13.85 16.20 5.59
C GLY A 226 -14.29 17.53 4.99
N VAL A 227 -14.09 18.65 5.70
CA VAL A 227 -14.41 20.01 5.20
C VAL A 227 -13.55 20.36 3.98
N ILE A 228 -12.24 20.09 4.03
CA ILE A 228 -11.32 20.37 2.93
C ILE A 228 -11.71 19.57 1.69
N VAL A 229 -11.84 18.24 1.82
CA VAL A 229 -12.15 17.36 0.69
C VAL A 229 -13.53 17.66 0.10
N SER A 230 -14.55 17.84 0.94
CA SER A 230 -15.92 18.18 0.47
C SER A 230 -15.96 19.54 -0.22
N LYS A 231 -15.17 20.51 0.23
CA LYS A 231 -15.06 21.81 -0.44
C LYS A 231 -14.40 21.68 -1.80
N LEU A 232 -13.32 20.90 -1.93
CA LEU A 232 -12.69 20.62 -3.22
C LEU A 232 -13.67 19.96 -4.17
N PHE A 233 -14.37 18.91 -3.74
CA PHE A 233 -15.35 18.21 -4.57
C PHE A 233 -16.47 19.12 -5.03
N ARG A 234 -17.00 19.95 -4.17
CA ARG A 234 -18.02 20.95 -4.54
C ARG A 234 -17.51 21.96 -5.57
N THR A 235 -16.29 22.48 -5.37
CA THR A 235 -15.69 23.48 -6.26
C THR A 235 -15.45 22.93 -7.68
N TYR A 236 -15.12 21.63 -7.80
CA TYR A 236 -14.78 20.97 -9.06
C TYR A 236 -15.92 20.08 -9.61
N ASN A 237 -17.12 20.21 -9.07
CA ASN A 237 -18.30 19.42 -9.49
C ASN A 237 -18.00 17.91 -9.50
N VAL A 238 -17.46 17.41 -8.39
CA VAL A 238 -17.25 15.99 -8.15
C VAL A 238 -18.33 15.50 -7.20
N ASP A 239 -19.22 14.67 -7.72
CA ASP A 239 -20.22 13.97 -6.91
C ASP A 239 -19.61 12.65 -6.42
N PHE A 240 -18.99 12.70 -5.23
CA PHE A 240 -18.37 11.55 -4.60
C PHE A 240 -18.51 11.63 -3.08
N PRO A 241 -19.16 10.65 -2.43
CA PRO A 241 -19.43 10.68 -1.00
C PRO A 241 -18.14 10.73 -0.17
N VAL A 242 -18.15 11.56 0.88
CA VAL A 242 -17.02 11.66 1.83
C VAL A 242 -17.48 11.16 3.19
N LYS A 243 -16.81 10.13 3.69
CA LYS A 243 -17.03 9.54 5.01
C LYS A 243 -15.85 9.80 5.93
N LYS A 244 -16.09 9.76 7.24
CA LYS A 244 -15.09 10.00 8.26
C LYS A 244 -15.07 8.85 9.25
N ALA A 245 -13.88 8.34 9.58
CA ALA A 245 -13.75 7.28 10.56
C ALA A 245 -12.52 7.44 11.47
N VAL A 246 -12.74 7.16 12.76
CA VAL A 246 -11.66 6.90 13.73
C VAL A 246 -11.45 5.40 13.80
N ILE A 247 -10.20 4.96 13.72
CA ILE A 247 -9.83 3.54 13.75
C ILE A 247 -8.91 3.26 14.92
N SER A 248 -9.22 2.21 15.70
CA SER A 248 -8.34 1.65 16.74
C SER A 248 -8.37 0.13 16.68
N ARG A 249 -7.45 -0.49 15.90
CA ARG A 249 -7.39 -1.95 15.71
C ARG A 249 -6.97 -2.71 16.98
N ASN A 250 -6.22 -2.06 17.85
CA ASN A 250 -5.61 -2.63 19.05
C ASN A 250 -6.22 -2.14 20.37
N GLY A 251 -7.09 -1.12 20.34
CA GLY A 251 -7.74 -0.49 21.48
C GLY A 251 -9.26 -0.43 21.35
N TYR A 252 -9.90 0.18 22.34
CA TYR A 252 -11.34 0.37 22.40
C TYR A 252 -11.67 1.86 22.40
N ILE A 253 -12.80 2.24 21.84
CA ILE A 253 -13.29 3.62 21.81
C ILE A 253 -14.68 3.63 22.43
N ASP A 254 -14.80 4.30 23.56
CA ASP A 254 -16.06 4.57 24.23
C ASP A 254 -16.47 6.02 23.95
N TYR A 255 -17.42 6.22 23.06
CA TYR A 255 -17.97 7.53 22.71
C TYR A 255 -19.50 7.43 22.65
N PRO A 256 -20.20 7.72 23.77
CA PRO A 256 -21.64 7.46 23.90
C PRO A 256 -22.50 8.19 22.87
N SER A 257 -22.11 9.40 22.46
CA SER A 257 -22.88 10.24 21.53
C SER A 257 -21.99 10.82 20.44
N PRO A 258 -21.49 9.98 19.51
CA PRO A 258 -20.64 10.45 18.41
C PRO A 258 -21.47 11.29 17.41
N PRO A 259 -20.85 12.23 16.68
CA PRO A 259 -21.49 12.89 15.55
C PRO A 259 -22.06 11.89 14.56
N PHE A 260 -23.22 12.18 13.98
CA PHE A 260 -23.94 11.27 13.08
C PHE A 260 -23.11 10.81 11.87
N ASP A 261 -22.23 11.67 11.35
CA ASP A 261 -21.39 11.42 10.18
C ASP A 261 -20.00 10.83 10.54
N LEU A 262 -19.79 10.44 11.79
CA LEU A 262 -18.57 9.85 12.29
C LEU A 262 -18.73 8.34 12.49
N HIS A 263 -17.94 7.57 11.79
CA HIS A 263 -17.81 6.13 12.02
C HIS A 263 -16.70 5.86 13.05
N ILE A 264 -16.92 4.87 13.91
CA ILE A 264 -15.94 4.43 14.91
C ILE A 264 -15.70 2.95 14.71
N PHE A 265 -14.43 2.60 14.42
CA PHE A 265 -14.00 1.23 14.24
C PHE A 265 -12.90 0.91 15.26
N ASP A 266 -13.33 0.36 16.39
CA ASP A 266 -12.47 -0.12 17.47
C ASP A 266 -12.15 -1.61 17.31
N LYS A 267 -11.42 -2.19 18.26
CA LYS A 267 -11.01 -3.59 18.24
C LYS A 267 -12.18 -4.57 18.03
N LYS A 268 -13.40 -4.23 18.44
CA LYS A 268 -14.59 -5.08 18.25
C LYS A 268 -15.21 -4.92 16.87
N SER A 269 -15.36 -3.69 16.42
CA SER A 269 -16.11 -3.35 15.20
C SER A 269 -15.24 -3.33 13.94
N TYR A 270 -13.94 -3.10 14.08
CA TYR A 270 -12.99 -3.05 12.97
C TYR A 270 -12.97 -4.32 12.11
N PRO A 271 -12.94 -5.56 12.66
CA PRO A 271 -12.88 -6.77 11.85
C PRO A 271 -14.03 -6.87 10.85
N LYS A 272 -15.25 -6.59 11.26
CA LYS A 272 -16.43 -6.62 10.40
C LYS A 272 -16.36 -5.58 9.26
N TRP A 273 -15.98 -4.34 9.60
CA TRP A 273 -15.79 -3.29 8.59
C TRP A 273 -14.67 -3.68 7.61
N PHE A 274 -13.55 -4.16 8.14
CA PHE A 274 -12.40 -4.55 7.33
C PHE A 274 -12.73 -5.68 6.36
N GLU A 275 -13.47 -6.68 6.80
CA GLU A 275 -13.94 -7.79 5.96
C GLU A 275 -14.83 -7.28 4.83
N SER A 276 -15.83 -6.45 5.15
CA SER A 276 -16.71 -5.84 4.15
C SER A 276 -15.94 -5.03 3.10
N MET A 277 -14.88 -4.33 3.51
CA MET A 277 -14.01 -3.58 2.59
C MET A 277 -13.14 -4.50 1.71
N ARG A 278 -12.68 -5.63 2.24
CA ARG A 278 -11.91 -6.63 1.47
C ARG A 278 -12.74 -7.39 0.45
N GLU A 279 -13.98 -7.64 0.75
CA GLU A 279 -14.92 -8.33 -0.13
C GLU A 279 -15.47 -7.44 -1.25
N PHE A 280 -15.15 -6.17 -1.21
CA PHE A 280 -15.65 -5.20 -2.19
C PHE A 280 -15.14 -5.49 -3.60
N ARG A 281 -16.03 -5.97 -4.50
CA ARG A 281 -15.72 -6.48 -5.85
C ARG A 281 -16.08 -5.50 -6.96
N SER A 282 -15.85 -4.22 -6.79
CA SER A 282 -16.13 -3.24 -7.84
C SER A 282 -14.86 -2.86 -8.61
N PRO A 283 -14.91 -2.72 -9.94
CA PRO A 283 -13.80 -2.21 -10.72
C PRO A 283 -13.52 -0.73 -10.40
N LEU A 284 -12.39 -0.23 -10.89
CA LEU A 284 -12.10 1.21 -10.89
C LEU A 284 -13.22 1.96 -11.60
N LYS A 285 -13.68 3.06 -11.01
CA LYS A 285 -14.74 3.92 -11.58
C LYS A 285 -14.20 5.29 -11.99
N MET A 286 -14.72 5.84 -13.06
CA MET A 286 -14.35 7.19 -13.53
C MET A 286 -14.63 8.27 -12.47
N THR A 287 -15.70 8.13 -11.70
CA THR A 287 -16.02 9.04 -10.57
C THR A 287 -14.96 8.99 -9.49
N GLN A 288 -14.46 7.79 -9.14
CA GLN A 288 -13.35 7.60 -8.21
C GLN A 288 -12.06 8.25 -8.73
N LEU A 289 -11.71 8.02 -10.00
CA LEU A 289 -10.51 8.60 -10.61
C LEU A 289 -10.61 10.13 -10.70
N LYS A 290 -11.80 10.68 -11.02
CA LYS A 290 -12.05 12.12 -10.97
C LYS A 290 -11.88 12.69 -9.57
N ALA A 291 -12.40 12.00 -8.55
CA ALA A 291 -12.23 12.37 -7.16
C ALA A 291 -10.74 12.35 -6.74
N ALA A 292 -10.01 11.28 -7.10
CA ALA A 292 -8.58 11.17 -6.86
C ALA A 292 -7.79 12.30 -7.53
N LYS A 293 -8.06 12.57 -8.82
CA LYS A 293 -7.46 13.68 -9.58
C LYS A 293 -7.64 15.01 -8.87
N THR A 294 -8.88 15.31 -8.46
CA THR A 294 -9.20 16.58 -7.79
C THR A 294 -8.39 16.79 -6.52
N VAL A 295 -8.17 15.75 -5.72
CA VAL A 295 -7.32 15.89 -4.52
C VAL A 295 -5.85 15.99 -4.89
N LEU A 296 -5.37 15.20 -5.86
CA LEU A 296 -3.98 15.19 -6.32
C LEU A 296 -3.52 16.52 -6.92
N GLU A 297 -4.41 17.27 -7.58
CA GLU A 297 -4.13 18.60 -8.13
C GLU A 297 -3.78 19.64 -7.05
N PHE A 298 -4.20 19.41 -5.80
CA PHE A 298 -3.87 20.26 -4.66
C PHE A 298 -2.76 19.69 -3.77
N ALA A 299 -2.28 18.48 -4.07
CA ALA A 299 -1.22 17.88 -3.29
C ALA A 299 0.12 18.52 -3.62
N GLU A 300 0.85 18.96 -2.58
CA GLU A 300 2.21 19.49 -2.71
C GLU A 300 3.16 18.44 -3.28
N THR A 301 4.19 18.92 -3.98
CA THR A 301 5.24 18.10 -4.58
C THR A 301 6.60 18.71 -4.31
N ASN A 302 7.46 17.94 -3.63
CA ASN A 302 8.88 18.25 -3.47
C ASN A 302 9.70 17.23 -4.26
N SER A 303 10.41 17.70 -5.28
CA SER A 303 11.35 16.89 -6.06
C SER A 303 12.78 17.33 -5.81
N ILE A 304 13.71 16.39 -5.92
CA ILE A 304 15.12 16.67 -6.07
C ILE A 304 15.39 16.68 -7.57
N ASN A 305 15.74 17.82 -8.09
CA ASN A 305 16.21 17.98 -9.46
C ASN A 305 17.63 17.46 -9.62
#